data_eecac30eaacba3b8f0ae54e42fcc9ac6
#
_entry.id   eecac30eaacba3b8f0ae54e42fcc9ac6
#
_cell.length_a   1.000
_cell.length_b   1.000
_cell.length_c   1.000
_cell.angle_alpha   90.00
_cell.angle_beta   90.00
_cell.angle_gamma   90.00
#
_symmetry.space_group_name_H-M   'P 1'
#
loop_
_entity.id
_entity.type
_entity.pdbx_description
1 polymer ?
#
loop_
_entity_poly.entity_id
_entity_poly.type
_entity_poly.pdbx_seq_one_letter_code
_entity_poly.pdbx_strand_id
1 'polypeptide(L)'
;ILVDLNGLTRGARLEALRWKPAPVQATYLGYVGPVPLPELDWLICDSTVVPPEQAVHYAPRPLPLDGLYQANDGRMLELPALSRAEEGLPENAFVLCCFNNFYKI
;
A
#
# COMPACT_ATOMS: atom_id res chain seq x y z
N ILE A 1 -0.46 -15.33 -13.98
CA ILE A 1 -0.41 -14.64 -12.69
C ILE A 1 -1.65 -13.76 -12.56
N LEU A 2 -2.27 -13.77 -11.41
CA LEU A 2 -3.37 -12.87 -11.06
C LEU A 2 -2.95 -12.05 -9.82
N VAL A 3 -3.20 -10.75 -9.86
CA VAL A 3 -2.90 -9.86 -8.72
C VAL A 3 -4.20 -9.22 -8.25
N ASP A 4 -4.54 -9.46 -7.00
CA ASP A 4 -5.62 -8.77 -6.30
C ASP A 4 -5.11 -7.42 -5.79
N LEU A 5 -5.82 -6.35 -6.11
CA LEU A 5 -5.44 -4.99 -5.72
C LEU A 5 -6.25 -4.46 -4.53
N ASN A 6 -7.11 -5.27 -3.95
CA ASN A 6 -8.04 -4.83 -2.90
C ASN A 6 -7.73 -5.43 -1.52
N GLY A 7 -7.31 -6.69 -1.46
CA GLY A 7 -7.17 -7.37 -0.18
C GLY A 7 -8.46 -7.34 0.64
N LEU A 8 -8.37 -6.97 1.91
CA LEU A 8 -9.51 -6.89 2.83
C LEU A 8 -10.22 -5.51 2.83
N THR A 9 -10.11 -4.74 1.75
CA THR A 9 -10.80 -3.45 1.66
C THR A 9 -12.21 -3.58 1.12
N ARG A 10 -12.99 -2.49 1.22
CA ARG A 10 -14.37 -2.45 0.75
C ARG A 10 -14.46 -2.76 -0.76
N GLY A 11 -15.35 -3.64 -1.13
CA GLY A 11 -15.56 -4.05 -2.52
C GLY A 11 -14.64 -5.16 -3.00
N ALA A 12 -13.83 -5.75 -2.12
CA ALA A 12 -13.01 -6.91 -2.42
C ALA A 12 -13.83 -8.07 -3.00
N ARG A 13 -13.18 -8.86 -3.84
CA ARG A 13 -13.75 -10.04 -4.51
C ARG A 13 -12.94 -11.31 -4.19
N LEU A 14 -12.51 -11.45 -2.95
CA LEU A 14 -11.65 -12.57 -2.52
C LEU A 14 -12.28 -13.94 -2.78
N GLU A 15 -13.60 -14.04 -2.79
CA GLU A 15 -14.31 -15.28 -3.12
C GLU A 15 -13.92 -15.82 -4.51
N ALA A 16 -13.66 -14.93 -5.47
CA ALA A 16 -13.23 -15.35 -6.82
C ALA A 16 -11.85 -16.01 -6.81
N LEU A 17 -10.98 -15.63 -5.88
CA LEU A 17 -9.62 -16.18 -5.77
C LEU A 17 -9.61 -17.59 -5.20
N ARG A 18 -10.64 -17.99 -4.45
CA ARG A 18 -10.79 -19.35 -3.89
C ARG A 18 -10.85 -20.43 -4.95
N TRP A 19 -11.32 -20.09 -6.14
CA TRP A 19 -11.34 -21.00 -7.28
C TRP A 19 -9.97 -21.19 -7.95
N LYS A 20 -8.93 -20.51 -7.44
CA LYS A 20 -7.56 -20.53 -7.98
C LYS A 20 -7.54 -20.35 -9.50
N PRO A 21 -8.14 -19.28 -10.05
CA PRO A 21 -8.23 -19.09 -11.51
C PRO A 21 -6.88 -18.86 -12.19
N ALA A 22 -5.82 -18.68 -11.42
CA ALA A 22 -4.46 -18.57 -11.94
C ALA A 22 -3.49 -19.43 -11.12
N PRO A 23 -2.46 -20.01 -11.76
CA PRO A 23 -1.45 -20.82 -11.06
C PRO A 23 -0.71 -20.08 -9.94
N VAL A 24 -0.51 -18.77 -10.13
CA VAL A 24 0.09 -17.88 -9.13
C VAL A 24 -0.86 -16.71 -8.87
N GLN A 25 -1.18 -16.50 -7.60
CA GLN A 25 -2.03 -15.42 -7.14
C GLN A 25 -1.31 -14.61 -6.06
N ALA A 26 -1.36 -13.28 -6.19
CA ALA A 26 -0.75 -12.36 -5.22
C ALA A 26 -1.76 -11.29 -4.81
N THR A 27 -1.55 -10.71 -3.63
CA THR A 27 -2.24 -9.48 -3.21
C THR A 27 -1.24 -8.32 -3.17
N TYR A 28 -1.71 -7.13 -3.52
CA TYR A 28 -0.87 -5.95 -3.67
C TYR A 28 -1.63 -4.65 -3.40
N LEU A 29 -0.98 -3.70 -2.81
CA LEU A 29 -1.30 -2.28 -2.71
C LEU A 29 -2.50 -1.90 -1.83
N GLY A 30 -3.71 -2.37 -2.12
CA GLY A 30 -4.93 -1.87 -1.45
C GLY A 30 -5.02 -2.20 0.04
N TYR A 31 -4.42 -3.31 0.45
CA TYR A 31 -4.31 -3.73 1.84
C TYR A 31 -3.00 -4.47 2.06
N VAL A 32 -2.15 -3.92 2.92
CA VAL A 32 -0.80 -4.46 3.18
C VAL A 32 -0.71 -5.37 4.41
N GLY A 33 -1.83 -5.71 5.00
CA GLY A 33 -1.90 -6.66 6.10
C GLY A 33 -2.06 -8.12 5.63
N PRO A 34 -2.06 -9.07 6.56
CA PRO A 34 -2.34 -10.46 6.26
C PRO A 34 -3.71 -10.65 5.63
N VAL A 35 -3.78 -11.43 4.55
CA VAL A 35 -5.03 -11.84 3.90
C VAL A 35 -5.09 -13.37 4.00
N PRO A 36 -5.77 -13.93 5.00
CA PRO A 36 -5.74 -15.37 5.31
C PRO A 36 -6.57 -16.17 4.30
N LEU A 37 -6.13 -16.17 3.05
CA LEU A 37 -6.70 -16.93 1.96
C LEU A 37 -5.66 -17.92 1.44
N PRO A 38 -5.83 -19.25 1.66
CA PRO A 38 -4.83 -20.26 1.30
C PRO A 38 -4.47 -20.29 -0.19
N GLU A 39 -5.36 -19.82 -1.04
CA GLU A 39 -5.17 -19.77 -2.48
C GLU A 39 -4.31 -18.58 -2.94
N LEU A 40 -4.02 -17.63 -2.07
CA LEU A 40 -3.03 -16.59 -2.32
C LEU A 40 -1.62 -17.10 -2.00
N ASP A 41 -0.72 -16.95 -2.94
CA ASP A 41 0.67 -17.40 -2.79
C ASP A 41 1.55 -16.31 -2.19
N TRP A 42 1.32 -15.04 -2.55
CA TRP A 42 2.21 -13.94 -2.24
C TRP A 42 1.49 -12.66 -1.80
N LEU A 43 2.13 -11.95 -0.86
CA LEU A 43 1.88 -10.54 -0.54
C LEU A 43 3.03 -9.71 -1.08
N ILE A 44 2.78 -8.88 -2.09
CA ILE A 44 3.78 -7.95 -2.62
C ILE A 44 3.92 -6.79 -1.64
N CYS A 45 5.13 -6.58 -1.13
CA CYS A 45 5.44 -5.59 -0.10
C CYS A 45 6.86 -5.06 -0.27
N ASP A 46 7.35 -4.31 0.69
CA ASP A 46 8.76 -4.00 0.89
C ASP A 46 9.19 -4.33 2.33
N SER A 47 10.47 -4.21 2.62
CA SER A 47 11.03 -4.52 3.93
C SER A 47 10.68 -3.50 5.02
N THR A 48 10.16 -2.32 4.66
CA THR A 48 9.68 -1.31 5.62
C THR A 48 8.27 -1.65 6.08
N VAL A 49 7.41 -2.06 5.14
CA VAL A 49 6.01 -2.42 5.42
C VAL A 49 5.92 -3.79 6.11
N VAL A 50 6.73 -4.75 5.66
CA VAL A 50 6.85 -6.07 6.28
C VAL A 50 8.31 -6.32 6.61
N PRO A 51 8.78 -5.93 7.80
CA PRO A 51 10.13 -6.21 8.25
C PRO A 51 10.42 -7.73 8.23
N PRO A 52 11.63 -8.16 7.89
CA PRO A 52 11.97 -9.57 7.76
C PRO A 52 11.63 -10.42 9.00
N GLU A 53 11.81 -9.86 10.20
CA GLU A 53 11.49 -10.51 11.46
C GLU A 53 9.98 -10.69 11.68
N GLN A 54 9.13 -9.91 11.01
CA GLN A 54 7.68 -10.01 11.06
C GLN A 54 7.10 -10.93 9.98
N ALA A 55 7.89 -11.31 8.99
CA ALA A 55 7.42 -12.09 7.84
C ALA A 55 6.74 -13.40 8.23
N VAL A 56 7.17 -14.00 9.34
CA VAL A 56 6.62 -15.27 9.85
C VAL A 56 5.15 -15.16 10.29
N HIS A 57 4.67 -13.95 10.56
CA HIS A 57 3.29 -13.68 10.98
C HIS A 57 2.35 -13.36 9.82
N TYR A 58 2.87 -13.33 8.59
CA TYR A 58 2.10 -12.97 7.42
C TYR A 58 1.64 -14.19 6.61
N ALA A 59 0.38 -14.14 6.20
CA ALA A 59 -0.20 -15.01 5.18
C ALA A 59 -1.01 -14.14 4.22
N PRO A 60 -0.81 -14.23 2.89
CA PRO A 60 0.15 -15.09 2.21
C PRO A 60 1.61 -14.68 2.43
N ARG A 61 2.54 -15.48 1.94
CA ARG A 61 3.98 -15.28 2.09
C ARG A 61 4.41 -13.92 1.54
N PRO A 62 5.16 -13.08 2.30
CA PRO A 62 5.69 -11.83 1.81
C PRO A 62 6.67 -12.01 0.63
N LEU A 63 6.52 -11.17 -0.38
CA LEU A 63 7.43 -11.02 -1.51
C LEU A 63 7.96 -9.58 -1.49
N PRO A 64 9.08 -9.33 -0.80
CA PRO A 64 9.63 -7.99 -0.69
C PRO A 64 10.23 -7.54 -2.02
N LEU A 65 9.89 -6.32 -2.43
CA LEU A 65 10.51 -5.61 -3.54
C LEU A 65 11.66 -4.76 -3.03
N ASP A 66 12.66 -4.54 -3.89
CA ASP A 66 13.71 -3.59 -3.61
C ASP A 66 13.16 -2.16 -3.66
N GLY A 67 13.41 -1.38 -2.60
CA GLY A 67 12.89 -0.03 -2.47
C GLY A 67 11.44 0.04 -2.00
N LEU A 68 10.66 0.96 -2.56
CA LEU A 68 9.27 1.17 -2.18
C LEU A 68 8.33 0.22 -2.93
N TYR A 69 7.46 -0.48 -2.19
CA TYR A 69 6.49 -1.40 -2.82
C TYR A 69 5.41 -0.68 -3.63
N GLN A 70 5.11 0.58 -3.33
CA GLN A 70 4.18 1.37 -4.12
C GLN A 70 4.81 1.79 -5.44
N ALA A 71 4.21 1.35 -6.55
CA ALA A 71 4.67 1.73 -7.87
C ALA A 71 4.58 3.25 -8.06
N ASN A 72 5.71 3.86 -8.41
CA ASN A 72 5.82 5.25 -8.80
C ASN A 72 6.86 5.37 -9.92
N ASP A 73 6.81 6.44 -10.67
CA ASP A 73 7.71 6.65 -11.81
C ASP A 73 9.03 7.36 -11.41
N GLY A 74 9.21 7.65 -10.12
CA GLY A 74 10.40 8.31 -9.59
C GLY A 74 10.60 9.76 -10.06
N ARG A 75 9.67 10.33 -10.83
CA ARG A 75 9.76 11.71 -11.28
C ARG A 75 9.55 12.66 -10.11
N MET A 76 10.52 13.52 -9.89
CA MET A 76 10.33 14.67 -9.04
C MET A 76 9.56 15.73 -9.84
N LEU A 77 8.37 16.10 -9.35
CA LEU A 77 7.64 17.24 -9.89
C LEU A 77 8.44 18.51 -9.54
N GLU A 78 8.71 19.33 -10.55
CA GLU A 78 9.16 20.72 -10.31
C GLU A 78 7.99 21.48 -9.70
N LEU A 79 8.02 21.62 -8.38
CA LEU A 79 7.02 22.41 -7.69
C LEU A 79 7.42 23.89 -7.69
N PRO A 80 6.48 24.82 -7.91
CA PRO A 80 6.77 26.23 -7.77
C PRO A 80 7.23 26.53 -6.33
N ALA A 81 8.15 27.44 -6.17
CA ALA A 81 8.57 27.92 -4.85
C ALA A 81 7.45 28.76 -4.26
N LEU A 82 6.58 28.15 -3.49
CA LEU A 82 5.48 28.81 -2.78
C LEU A 82 5.94 29.24 -1.40
N SER A 83 5.59 30.45 -1.00
CA SER A 83 5.80 30.94 0.37
C SER A 83 4.61 30.61 1.26
N ARG A 84 4.86 30.54 2.56
CA ARG A 84 3.79 30.33 3.57
C ARG A 84 2.72 31.41 3.49
N ALA A 85 3.14 32.67 3.24
CA ALA A 85 2.23 33.83 3.15
C ALA A 85 1.27 33.71 1.95
N GLU A 86 1.77 33.24 0.79
CA GLU A 86 0.94 33.03 -0.40
C GLU A 86 -0.12 31.93 -0.19
N GLU A 87 0.22 30.91 0.62
CA GLU A 87 -0.68 29.81 0.96
C GLU A 87 -1.55 30.09 2.20
N GLY A 88 -1.48 31.29 2.78
CA GLY A 88 -2.24 31.66 3.97
C GLY A 88 -1.84 30.91 5.24
N LEU A 89 -0.61 30.38 5.29
CA LEU A 89 -0.10 29.65 6.42
C LEU A 89 0.63 30.59 7.39
N PRO A 90 0.56 30.34 8.72
CA PRO A 90 1.24 31.17 9.70
C PRO A 90 2.77 31.06 9.58
N GLU A 91 3.44 32.21 9.55
CA GLU A 91 4.92 32.28 9.39
C GLU A 91 5.68 31.61 10.53
N ASN A 92 5.22 31.81 11.77
CA ASN A 92 5.93 31.41 12.99
C ASN A 92 5.24 30.27 13.75
N ALA A 93 4.54 29.36 13.03
CA ALA A 93 3.88 28.22 13.64
C ALA A 93 4.33 26.91 13.01
N PHE A 94 4.28 25.84 13.79
CA PHE A 94 4.39 24.49 13.26
C PHE A 94 3.05 24.10 12.61
N VAL A 95 3.09 23.77 11.31
CA VAL A 95 1.90 23.43 10.55
C VAL A 95 1.83 21.91 10.36
N LEU A 96 0.78 21.31 10.88
CA LEU A 96 0.42 19.91 10.60
C LEU A 96 -0.64 19.89 9.49
N CYS A 97 -0.43 19.05 8.50
CA CYS A 97 -1.42 18.85 7.44
C CYS A 97 -1.76 17.36 7.29
N CYS A 98 -3.00 17.09 6.90
CA CYS A 98 -3.46 15.76 6.59
C CYS A 98 -4.33 15.81 5.33
N PHE A 99 -3.85 15.18 4.25
CA PHE A 99 -4.57 15.08 2.98
C PHE A 99 -5.44 13.82 2.88
N ASN A 100 -5.66 13.12 3.99
CA ASN A 100 -6.54 11.97 4.02
C ASN A 100 -8.01 12.37 3.84
N ASN A 101 -8.79 11.43 3.33
CA ASN A 101 -10.24 11.55 3.32
C ASN A 101 -10.78 11.62 4.76
N PHE A 102 -11.78 12.45 5.01
CA PHE A 102 -12.44 12.61 6.33
C PHE A 102 -12.97 11.31 6.94
N TYR A 103 -13.21 10.27 6.14
CA TYR A 103 -13.57 8.95 6.65
C TYR A 103 -12.43 8.20 7.35
N LYS A 104 -11.21 8.74 7.30
CA LYS A 104 -10.00 8.12 7.89
C LYS A 104 -9.46 8.89 9.11
N ILE A 105 -10.14 9.94 9.52
CA ILE A 105 -9.75 10.81 10.65
C ILE A 105 -10.72 10.59 11.81
#